data_df296640ff10da8ec65d1e76dea3faa1
#
_entry.id   df296640ff10da8ec65d1e76dea3faa1
#
_cell.length_a   1.000
_cell.length_b   1.000
_cell.length_c   1.000
_cell.angle_alpha   90.00
_cell.angle_beta   90.00
_cell.angle_gamma   90.00
#
_symmetry.space_group_name_H-M   'P 1'
#
loop_
_entity.id
_entity.type
_entity.pdbx_description
1 polymer ?
#
loop_
_entity_poly.entity_id
_entity_poly.type
_entity_poly.pdbx_seq_one_letter_code
_entity_poly.pdbx_strand_id
1 'polypeptide(L)'
;MEPGEGSPHLTRVPAFPEDCSRAASRAYDRPMSAVLETSRTLLPSRFAWLMGLHAENYHRLARLFAPQHLAPGTYMSSLDDGLDVRLEVLERHRYTLDLHLTYCFVDSETGDCAPSAQLRMYHDAHMAEVLDLHADRRLTRAIGPLLPARDEFQRRMRMSSFLNRWLEYLAEQGHSIGTLEPLAPVATAQAG
;
A
#
# COMPACT_ATOMS: atom_id res chain seq x y z
N MET A 1 -2.16 60.43 68.83
CA MET A 1 -0.88 59.99 69.39
C MET A 1 -0.22 59.17 68.28
N GLU A 2 0.81 59.74 67.85
CA GLU A 2 1.54 59.56 66.59
C GLU A 2 2.26 58.26 66.34
N PRO A 3 2.85 58.13 65.18
CA PRO A 3 2.89 57.02 64.25
C PRO A 3 4.27 56.36 64.23
N GLY A 4 4.33 55.20 63.62
CA GLY A 4 5.57 54.48 63.41
C GLY A 4 5.74 54.19 61.95
N GLU A 5 6.53 54.99 61.27
CA GLU A 5 7.02 54.74 59.92
C GLU A 5 8.02 53.53 59.90
N GLY A 6 7.75 52.53 59.21
CA GLY A 6 8.67 51.43 58.86
C GLY A 6 9.00 51.44 57.40
N SER A 7 10.19 51.95 57.07
CA SER A 7 10.74 51.95 55.72
C SER A 7 10.89 50.53 55.10
N PRO A 8 10.62 50.36 53.85
CA PRO A 8 10.83 49.08 53.18
C PRO A 8 12.32 48.89 52.86
N HIS A 9 12.88 47.79 53.34
CA HIS A 9 14.20 47.30 52.98
C HIS A 9 14.21 46.93 51.48
N LEU A 10 14.94 47.69 50.69
CA LEU A 10 15.34 47.36 49.33
C LEU A 10 16.24 46.10 49.37
N THR A 11 15.67 45.00 48.99
CA THR A 11 16.41 43.75 48.78
C THR A 11 17.25 43.92 47.51
N ARG A 12 18.57 43.91 47.73
CA ARG A 12 19.59 44.00 46.67
C ARG A 12 19.49 42.78 45.77
N VAL A 13 19.11 43.01 44.48
CA VAL A 13 19.12 42.01 43.43
C VAL A 13 20.58 41.59 43.18
N PRO A 14 20.92 40.30 43.20
CA PRO A 14 22.27 39.83 42.87
C PRO A 14 22.55 40.11 41.38
N ALA A 15 23.74 40.67 41.12
CA ALA A 15 24.23 40.91 39.77
C ALA A 15 24.36 39.57 39.00
N PHE A 16 23.79 39.55 37.81
CA PHE A 16 23.96 38.45 36.88
C PHE A 16 25.45 38.34 36.50
N PRO A 17 26.02 37.12 36.49
CA PRO A 17 27.38 36.92 36.02
C PRO A 17 27.46 37.20 34.51
N GLU A 18 28.44 38.00 34.12
CA GLU A 18 28.70 38.46 32.74
C GLU A 18 29.10 37.30 31.77
N ASP A 19 29.16 36.08 32.27
CA ASP A 19 29.62 34.93 31.49
C ASP A 19 28.53 34.28 30.61
N CYS A 20 27.25 34.67 30.75
CA CYS A 20 26.18 34.14 29.88
C CYS A 20 26.16 34.75 28.46
N SER A 21 26.83 35.91 28.27
CA SER A 21 26.85 36.56 26.95
C SER A 21 27.77 35.87 25.96
N ARG A 22 28.80 35.14 26.43
CA ARG A 22 29.73 34.40 25.55
C ARG A 22 29.21 33.03 25.11
N ALA A 23 28.31 32.43 25.89
CA ALA A 23 27.71 31.15 25.54
C ALA A 23 26.60 31.30 24.47
N ALA A 24 25.86 32.39 24.48
CA ALA A 24 24.80 32.66 23.52
C ALA A 24 25.34 32.98 22.10
N SER A 25 26.53 33.58 22.02
CA SER A 25 27.13 33.96 20.73
C SER A 25 27.70 32.75 19.95
N ARG A 26 28.00 31.63 20.64
CA ARG A 26 28.50 30.40 19.99
C ARG A 26 27.39 29.48 19.43
N ALA A 27 26.15 29.69 19.83
CA ALA A 27 25.02 28.90 19.35
C ALA A 27 24.43 29.40 18.03
N TYR A 28 24.76 30.63 17.63
CA TYR A 28 24.21 31.25 16.42
C TYR A 28 25.10 31.10 15.16
N ASP A 29 26.33 30.63 15.32
CA ASP A 29 27.30 30.52 14.21
C ASP A 29 27.39 29.10 13.65
N ARG A 30 26.31 28.31 13.77
CA ARG A 30 26.16 27.09 12.95
C ARG A 30 25.70 27.53 11.57
N PRO A 31 26.51 27.32 10.53
CA PRO A 31 26.08 27.71 9.19
C PRO A 31 24.81 26.96 8.85
N MET A 32 23.80 27.69 8.36
CA MET A 32 22.50 27.13 7.89
C MET A 32 22.68 26.02 6.85
N SER A 33 23.85 25.91 6.26
CA SER A 33 24.25 24.81 5.36
C SER A 33 24.26 23.43 6.03
N ALA A 34 24.54 23.34 7.35
CA ALA A 34 24.57 22.04 8.04
C ALA A 34 23.16 21.47 8.31
N VAL A 35 22.12 22.30 8.26
CA VAL A 35 20.73 21.85 8.43
C VAL A 35 20.15 21.38 7.10
N LEU A 36 20.68 21.85 5.98
CA LEU A 36 20.22 21.44 4.63
C LEU A 36 20.88 20.13 4.15
N GLU A 37 21.99 19.70 4.75
CA GLU A 37 22.63 18.43 4.38
C GLU A 37 21.95 17.19 4.99
N THR A 38 21.11 17.34 6.02
CA THR A 38 20.39 16.20 6.64
C THR A 38 19.08 15.88 5.91
N SER A 39 18.66 16.69 4.94
CA SER A 39 17.51 16.44 4.08
C SER A 39 17.92 15.88 2.70
N ARG A 40 19.00 15.10 2.62
CA ARG A 40 19.09 14.12 1.56
C ARG A 40 17.96 13.13 1.84
N THR A 41 16.84 13.35 1.18
CA THR A 41 15.78 12.36 1.04
C THR A 41 16.47 11.12 0.50
N LEU A 42 16.79 10.19 1.40
CA LEU A 42 17.33 8.89 1.01
C LEU A 42 16.23 8.28 0.17
N LEU A 43 16.38 8.32 -1.15
CA LEU A 43 15.48 7.60 -2.03
C LEU A 43 15.46 6.16 -1.53
N PRO A 44 14.28 5.59 -1.30
CA PRO A 44 14.18 4.23 -0.80
C PRO A 44 14.96 3.32 -1.74
N SER A 45 15.68 2.35 -1.17
CA SER A 45 16.35 1.35 -1.99
C SER A 45 15.32 0.67 -2.90
N ARG A 46 15.76 0.13 -4.04
CA ARG A 46 14.86 -0.63 -4.94
C ARG A 46 14.08 -1.72 -4.20
N PHE A 47 14.73 -2.34 -3.21
CA PHE A 47 14.09 -3.34 -2.36
C PHE A 47 13.02 -2.72 -1.45
N ALA A 48 13.31 -1.60 -0.79
CA ALA A 48 12.32 -0.89 0.02
C ALA A 48 11.11 -0.44 -0.81
N TRP A 49 11.35 -0.05 -2.06
CA TRP A 49 10.27 0.27 -3.00
C TRP A 49 9.38 -0.96 -3.29
N LEU A 50 9.99 -2.12 -3.56
CA LEU A 50 9.23 -3.37 -3.78
C LEU A 50 8.39 -3.75 -2.55
N MET A 51 8.98 -3.66 -1.35
CA MET A 51 8.25 -3.92 -0.11
C MET A 51 7.09 -2.94 0.09
N GLY A 52 7.30 -1.67 -0.25
CA GLY A 52 6.24 -0.66 -0.25
C GLY A 52 5.08 -1.01 -1.20
N LEU A 53 5.38 -1.49 -2.40
CA LEU A 53 4.35 -1.96 -3.33
C LEU A 53 3.60 -3.19 -2.81
N HIS A 54 4.28 -4.14 -2.18
CA HIS A 54 3.63 -5.31 -1.57
C HIS A 54 2.68 -4.88 -0.43
N ALA A 55 3.10 -3.93 0.41
CA ALA A 55 2.26 -3.40 1.48
C ALA A 55 1.04 -2.64 0.91
N GLU A 56 1.26 -1.78 -0.09
CA GLU A 56 0.18 -1.03 -0.75
C GLU A 56 -0.84 -1.97 -1.40
N ASN A 57 -0.38 -2.99 -2.12
CA ASN A 57 -1.24 -4.00 -2.74
C ASN A 57 -2.07 -4.75 -1.71
N TYR A 58 -1.50 -5.09 -0.55
CA TYR A 58 -2.23 -5.70 0.55
C TYR A 58 -3.37 -4.79 1.03
N HIS A 59 -3.08 -3.53 1.29
CA HIS A 59 -4.08 -2.58 1.76
C HIS A 59 -5.17 -2.31 0.73
N ARG A 60 -4.82 -2.22 -0.56
CA ARG A 60 -5.79 -2.06 -1.64
C ARG A 60 -6.70 -3.28 -1.76
N LEU A 61 -6.16 -4.50 -1.76
CA LEU A 61 -6.96 -5.74 -1.77
C LEU A 61 -7.87 -5.85 -0.56
N ALA A 62 -7.34 -5.56 0.64
CA ALA A 62 -8.11 -5.60 1.88
C ALA A 62 -9.26 -4.60 1.89
N ARG A 63 -9.07 -3.40 1.31
CA ARG A 63 -10.12 -2.38 1.21
C ARG A 63 -11.14 -2.69 0.13
N LEU A 64 -10.69 -3.24 -1.00
CA LEU A 64 -11.53 -3.48 -2.16
C LEU A 64 -12.45 -4.67 -1.96
N PHE A 65 -11.92 -5.80 -1.54
CA PHE A 65 -12.65 -7.06 -1.46
C PHE A 65 -12.65 -7.71 -0.08
N ALA A 66 -11.82 -7.23 0.84
CA ALA A 66 -11.64 -7.80 2.19
C ALA A 66 -11.47 -9.34 2.19
N PRO A 67 -10.59 -9.92 1.35
CA PRO A 67 -10.51 -11.37 1.14
C PRO A 67 -10.14 -12.13 2.42
N GLN A 68 -9.53 -11.45 3.40
CA GLN A 68 -9.22 -12.02 4.71
C GLN A 68 -10.46 -12.45 5.50
N HIS A 69 -11.66 -11.98 5.13
CA HIS A 69 -12.94 -12.33 5.77
C HIS A 69 -13.78 -13.29 4.94
N LEU A 70 -13.36 -13.60 3.71
CA LEU A 70 -14.07 -14.51 2.82
C LEU A 70 -13.72 -15.97 3.13
N ALA A 71 -14.69 -16.89 3.00
CA ALA A 71 -14.42 -18.31 3.03
C ALA A 71 -13.71 -18.75 1.75
N PRO A 72 -13.00 -19.91 1.74
CA PRO A 72 -12.53 -20.51 0.50
C PRO A 72 -13.68 -20.71 -0.49
N GLY A 73 -13.46 -20.32 -1.74
CA GLY A 73 -14.49 -20.37 -2.78
C GLY A 73 -14.31 -19.30 -3.84
N THR A 74 -15.26 -19.23 -4.76
CA THR A 74 -15.28 -18.29 -5.87
C THR A 74 -16.30 -17.20 -5.63
N TYR A 75 -15.92 -15.97 -5.93
CA TYR A 75 -16.72 -14.78 -5.81
C TYR A 75 -16.70 -14.00 -7.11
N MET A 76 -17.80 -13.34 -7.44
CA MET A 76 -17.93 -12.51 -8.61
C MET A 76 -18.32 -11.09 -8.19
N SER A 77 -17.66 -10.10 -8.74
CA SER A 77 -18.05 -8.70 -8.62
C SER A 77 -18.48 -8.22 -10.00
N SER A 78 -19.79 -8.01 -10.15
CA SER A 78 -20.42 -7.58 -11.40
C SER A 78 -20.88 -6.15 -11.29
N LEU A 79 -20.72 -5.39 -12.38
CA LEU A 79 -21.19 -4.02 -12.54
C LEU A 79 -22.08 -3.93 -13.78
N ASP A 80 -23.00 -2.97 -13.79
CA ASP A 80 -23.99 -2.79 -14.87
C ASP A 80 -23.37 -2.53 -16.26
N ASP A 81 -22.13 -2.05 -16.31
CA ASP A 81 -21.38 -1.72 -17.54
C ASP A 81 -20.51 -2.87 -18.07
N GLY A 82 -20.56 -4.03 -17.45
CA GLY A 82 -20.30 -5.29 -18.14
C GLY A 82 -18.90 -5.88 -18.03
N LEU A 83 -18.07 -5.48 -17.08
CA LEU A 83 -16.78 -6.14 -16.87
C LEU A 83 -16.70 -6.78 -15.47
N ASP A 84 -16.97 -8.07 -15.42
CA ASP A 84 -16.96 -8.85 -14.19
C ASP A 84 -15.54 -9.17 -13.71
N VAL A 85 -15.36 -9.13 -12.41
CA VAL A 85 -14.13 -9.54 -11.72
C VAL A 85 -14.41 -10.80 -10.90
N ARG A 86 -13.64 -11.84 -11.14
CA ARG A 86 -13.68 -13.08 -10.37
C ARG A 86 -12.55 -13.10 -9.38
N LEU A 87 -12.88 -13.27 -8.12
CA LEU A 87 -11.95 -13.50 -7.03
C LEU A 87 -12.14 -14.91 -6.48
N GLU A 88 -11.10 -15.71 -6.52
CA GLU A 88 -11.09 -17.04 -5.93
C GLU A 88 -10.20 -17.04 -4.70
N VAL A 89 -10.74 -17.47 -3.57
CA VAL A 89 -9.99 -17.79 -2.36
C VAL A 89 -9.62 -19.27 -2.46
N LEU A 90 -8.34 -19.54 -2.81
CA LEU A 90 -7.84 -20.88 -3.07
C LEU A 90 -7.55 -21.64 -1.78
N GLU A 91 -6.63 -21.10 -1.00
CA GLU A 91 -6.18 -21.70 0.25
C GLU A 91 -6.05 -20.65 1.34
N ARG A 92 -6.47 -21.04 2.53
CA ARG A 92 -6.35 -20.20 3.72
C ARG A 92 -5.53 -20.92 4.77
N HIS A 93 -4.43 -20.31 5.16
CA HIS A 93 -3.59 -20.71 6.27
C HIS A 93 -3.65 -19.69 7.40
N ARG A 94 -3.02 -20.00 8.53
CA ARG A 94 -3.02 -19.11 9.71
C ARG A 94 -2.48 -17.70 9.41
N TYR A 95 -1.47 -17.59 8.56
CA TYR A 95 -0.77 -16.33 8.26
C TYR A 95 -0.77 -15.97 6.78
N THR A 96 -1.24 -16.86 5.91
CA THR A 96 -1.25 -16.65 4.46
C THR A 96 -2.59 -16.96 3.85
N LEU A 97 -2.89 -16.26 2.76
CA LEU A 97 -4.09 -16.44 1.96
C LEU A 97 -3.70 -16.44 0.49
N ASP A 98 -3.98 -17.55 -0.20
CA ASP A 98 -3.74 -17.67 -1.64
C ASP A 98 -5.01 -17.31 -2.40
N LEU A 99 -4.87 -16.43 -3.37
CA LEU A 99 -5.95 -15.83 -4.14
C LEU A 99 -5.67 -15.96 -5.63
N HIS A 100 -6.75 -16.05 -6.40
CA HIS A 100 -6.72 -15.87 -7.83
C HIS A 100 -7.67 -14.75 -8.21
N LEU A 101 -7.15 -13.68 -8.81
CA LEU A 101 -7.91 -12.54 -9.29
C LEU A 101 -7.94 -12.56 -10.80
N THR A 102 -9.13 -12.59 -11.39
CA THR A 102 -9.31 -12.66 -12.83
C THR A 102 -10.34 -11.64 -13.29
N TYR A 103 -10.02 -10.92 -14.33
CA TYR A 103 -10.97 -10.08 -15.04
C TYR A 103 -11.66 -10.95 -16.10
N CYS A 104 -13.00 -11.04 -16.07
CA CYS A 104 -13.74 -11.92 -16.97
C CYS A 104 -13.87 -11.33 -18.38
N PHE A 105 -12.74 -10.90 -18.91
CA PHE A 105 -12.61 -10.47 -20.29
C PHE A 105 -12.04 -11.63 -21.09
N VAL A 106 -12.83 -12.17 -22.01
CA VAL A 106 -12.34 -13.25 -22.88
C VAL A 106 -11.40 -12.64 -23.93
N ASP A 107 -10.13 -13.04 -23.89
CA ASP A 107 -9.19 -12.71 -24.95
C ASP A 107 -9.62 -13.43 -26.23
N SER A 108 -9.85 -12.67 -27.29
CA SER A 108 -10.31 -13.21 -28.58
C SER A 108 -9.27 -14.08 -29.31
N GLU A 109 -8.00 -14.00 -28.91
CA GLU A 109 -6.90 -14.78 -29.50
C GLU A 109 -6.67 -16.10 -28.78
N THR A 110 -6.79 -16.11 -27.44
CA THR A 110 -6.50 -17.29 -26.62
C THR A 110 -7.75 -17.98 -26.07
N GLY A 111 -8.89 -17.28 -26.03
CA GLY A 111 -10.11 -17.77 -25.40
C GLY A 111 -10.08 -17.77 -23.86
N ASP A 112 -8.99 -17.33 -23.25
CA ASP A 112 -8.82 -17.28 -21.79
C ASP A 112 -9.32 -15.94 -21.23
N CYS A 113 -9.74 -15.95 -19.97
CA CYS A 113 -10.04 -14.73 -19.24
C CYS A 113 -8.73 -14.03 -18.83
N ALA A 114 -8.55 -12.80 -19.27
CA ALA A 114 -7.36 -12.01 -18.94
C ALA A 114 -7.74 -10.55 -18.60
N PRO A 115 -7.01 -9.89 -17.73
CA PRO A 115 -5.84 -10.37 -16.97
C PRO A 115 -6.20 -11.33 -15.84
N SER A 116 -5.24 -12.13 -15.45
CA SER A 116 -5.34 -13.11 -14.39
C SER A 116 -4.07 -13.06 -13.54
N ALA A 117 -4.21 -13.06 -12.21
CA ALA A 117 -3.11 -13.00 -11.28
C ALA A 117 -3.28 -13.98 -10.12
N GLN A 118 -2.25 -14.77 -9.86
CA GLN A 118 -2.13 -15.54 -8.62
C GLN A 118 -1.42 -14.68 -7.57
N LEU A 119 -2.03 -14.55 -6.42
CA LEU A 119 -1.59 -13.66 -5.34
C LEU A 119 -1.43 -14.45 -4.05
N ARG A 120 -0.47 -14.05 -3.24
CA ARG A 120 -0.35 -14.50 -1.85
C ARG A 120 -0.34 -13.30 -0.91
N MET A 121 -1.27 -13.28 0.02
CA MET A 121 -1.33 -12.30 1.09
C MET A 121 -0.69 -12.88 2.36
N TYR A 122 0.15 -12.09 3.01
CA TYR A 122 0.79 -12.37 4.29
C TYR A 122 0.16 -11.48 5.35
N HIS A 123 -0.64 -12.07 6.24
CA HIS A 123 -1.44 -11.30 7.21
C HIS A 123 -0.60 -10.64 8.30
N ASP A 124 0.45 -11.32 8.75
CA ASP A 124 1.37 -10.84 9.76
C ASP A 124 2.29 -9.71 9.27
N ALA A 125 2.71 -9.80 8.02
CA ALA A 125 3.56 -8.79 7.38
C ALA A 125 2.77 -7.65 6.71
N HIS A 126 1.44 -7.79 6.55
CA HIS A 126 0.57 -6.90 5.75
C HIS A 126 1.12 -6.67 4.33
N MET A 127 1.47 -7.75 3.66
CA MET A 127 2.02 -7.74 2.30
C MET A 127 1.22 -8.63 1.37
N ALA A 128 1.12 -8.23 0.09
CA ALA A 128 0.57 -9.05 -0.98
C ALA A 128 1.59 -9.17 -2.11
N GLU A 129 1.96 -10.40 -2.43
CA GLU A 129 2.89 -10.75 -3.50
C GLU A 129 2.12 -11.30 -4.69
N VAL A 130 2.57 -10.93 -5.89
CA VAL A 130 2.10 -11.55 -7.14
C VAL A 130 3.01 -12.73 -7.44
N LEU A 131 2.45 -13.94 -7.41
CA LEU A 131 3.17 -15.17 -7.72
C LEU A 131 3.27 -15.37 -9.24
N ASP A 132 2.15 -15.15 -9.92
CA ASP A 132 2.05 -15.21 -11.37
C ASP A 132 1.10 -14.14 -11.91
N LEU A 133 1.33 -13.70 -13.13
CA LEU A 133 0.54 -12.65 -13.78
C LEU A 133 0.43 -12.87 -15.27
N HIS A 134 -0.80 -13.07 -15.72
CA HIS A 134 -1.17 -13.08 -17.14
C HIS A 134 -1.90 -11.77 -17.46
N ALA A 135 -1.29 -10.92 -18.30
CA ALA A 135 -1.82 -9.61 -18.62
C ALA A 135 -2.27 -9.55 -20.09
N ASP A 136 -3.55 -9.17 -20.30
CA ASP A 136 -4.09 -8.94 -21.64
C ASP A 136 -3.59 -7.62 -22.24
N ARG A 137 -3.54 -7.55 -23.57
CA ARG A 137 -3.15 -6.37 -24.35
C ARG A 137 -4.09 -5.18 -24.16
N ARG A 138 -5.36 -5.39 -23.88
CA ARG A 138 -6.34 -4.31 -23.71
C ARG A 138 -6.16 -3.60 -22.36
N LEU A 139 -6.01 -4.38 -21.29
CA LEU A 139 -5.74 -3.80 -20.00
C LEU A 139 -4.35 -3.14 -19.95
N THR A 140 -3.34 -3.71 -20.63
CA THR A 140 -2.02 -3.09 -20.76
C THR A 140 -2.06 -1.75 -21.51
N ARG A 141 -3.06 -1.52 -22.36
CA ARG A 141 -3.30 -0.20 -22.97
C ARG A 141 -3.91 0.80 -21.99
N ALA A 142 -4.85 0.35 -21.13
CA ALA A 142 -5.51 1.22 -20.17
C ALA A 142 -4.59 1.63 -19.01
N ILE A 143 -3.84 0.68 -18.43
CA ILE A 143 -3.03 0.90 -17.23
C ILE A 143 -1.52 0.94 -17.49
N GLY A 144 -1.09 0.72 -18.73
CA GLY A 144 0.29 0.79 -19.19
C GLY A 144 0.97 -0.58 -19.39
N PRO A 145 2.03 -0.62 -20.20
CA PRO A 145 2.64 -1.87 -20.66
C PRO A 145 3.40 -2.61 -19.55
N LEU A 146 3.33 -3.95 -19.60
CA LEU A 146 4.20 -4.84 -18.86
C LEU A 146 5.50 -5.02 -19.66
N LEU A 147 6.54 -4.25 -19.34
CA LEU A 147 7.82 -4.29 -20.05
C LEU A 147 8.60 -5.59 -19.75
N PRO A 148 9.44 -6.11 -20.68
CA PRO A 148 10.27 -7.29 -20.43
C PRO A 148 11.18 -7.14 -19.21
N ALA A 149 11.26 -8.15 -18.33
CA ALA A 149 12.17 -8.14 -17.18
C ALA A 149 13.57 -8.63 -17.63
N ARG A 150 14.61 -7.95 -17.14
CA ARG A 150 15.98 -8.39 -17.31
C ARG A 150 16.41 -9.38 -16.24
N ASP A 151 15.81 -9.30 -15.08
CA ASP A 151 16.08 -10.14 -13.92
C ASP A 151 14.80 -10.37 -13.09
N GLU A 152 14.87 -11.31 -12.15
CA GLU A 152 13.74 -11.68 -11.29
C GLU A 152 13.24 -10.49 -10.44
N PHE A 153 14.15 -9.65 -9.97
CA PHE A 153 13.76 -8.47 -9.20
C PHE A 153 12.91 -7.50 -10.04
N GLN A 154 13.34 -7.24 -11.27
CA GLN A 154 12.57 -6.40 -12.20
C GLN A 154 11.22 -7.04 -12.55
N ARG A 155 11.18 -8.37 -12.68
CA ARG A 155 9.93 -9.10 -12.91
C ARG A 155 8.96 -8.88 -11.76
N ARG A 156 9.39 -9.09 -10.51
CA ARG A 156 8.56 -8.86 -9.31
C ARG A 156 8.11 -7.41 -9.18
N MET A 157 9.00 -6.47 -9.39
CA MET A 157 8.67 -5.04 -9.39
C MET A 157 7.55 -4.71 -10.37
N ARG A 158 7.62 -5.25 -11.60
CA ARG A 158 6.62 -4.98 -12.62
C ARG A 158 5.29 -5.63 -12.34
N MET A 159 5.29 -6.89 -11.92
CA MET A 159 4.06 -7.58 -11.54
C MET A 159 3.35 -6.87 -10.39
N SER A 160 4.10 -6.49 -9.35
CA SER A 160 3.57 -5.75 -8.21
C SER A 160 3.06 -4.35 -8.58
N SER A 161 3.76 -3.63 -9.47
CA SER A 161 3.32 -2.32 -9.98
C SER A 161 2.10 -2.44 -10.89
N PHE A 162 2.01 -3.52 -11.69
CA PHE A 162 0.85 -3.79 -12.51
C PHE A 162 -0.38 -4.07 -11.63
N LEU A 163 -0.24 -4.97 -10.65
CA LEU A 163 -1.31 -5.26 -9.70
C LEU A 163 -1.79 -4.00 -8.99
N ASN A 164 -0.87 -3.15 -8.54
CA ASN A 164 -1.22 -1.90 -7.86
C ASN A 164 -2.14 -1.01 -8.71
N ARG A 165 -1.77 -0.79 -9.97
CA ARG A 165 -2.57 -0.01 -10.92
C ARG A 165 -3.88 -0.70 -11.30
N TRP A 166 -3.87 -2.02 -11.41
CA TRP A 166 -5.07 -2.78 -11.70
C TRP A 166 -6.08 -2.70 -10.56
N LEU A 167 -5.66 -2.84 -9.31
CA LEU A 167 -6.53 -2.67 -8.14
C LEU A 167 -7.08 -1.23 -8.03
N GLU A 168 -6.28 -0.22 -8.37
CA GLU A 168 -6.72 1.16 -8.45
C GLU A 168 -7.80 1.34 -9.52
N TYR A 169 -7.56 0.81 -10.72
CA TYR A 169 -8.52 0.81 -11.80
C TYR A 169 -9.85 0.13 -11.41
N LEU A 170 -9.80 -1.04 -10.77
CA LEU A 170 -11.01 -1.74 -10.31
C LEU A 170 -11.80 -0.89 -9.29
N ALA A 171 -11.11 -0.22 -8.38
CA ALA A 171 -11.75 0.69 -7.43
C ALA A 171 -12.42 1.90 -8.13
N GLU A 172 -11.76 2.47 -9.14
CA GLU A 172 -12.30 3.57 -9.95
C GLU A 172 -13.52 3.15 -10.77
N GLN A 173 -13.56 1.89 -11.23
CA GLN A 173 -14.73 1.34 -11.92
C GLN A 173 -15.90 1.07 -10.95
N GLY A 174 -15.70 1.05 -9.64
CA GLY A 174 -16.75 0.84 -8.65
C GLY A 174 -16.80 -0.55 -8.05
N HIS A 175 -15.88 -1.45 -8.40
CA HIS A 175 -15.76 -2.74 -7.74
C HIS A 175 -15.46 -2.56 -6.25
N SER A 176 -16.11 -3.36 -5.41
CA SER A 176 -15.96 -3.29 -3.95
C SER A 176 -16.45 -4.57 -3.29
N ILE A 177 -16.25 -4.67 -1.98
CA ILE A 177 -16.85 -5.74 -1.19
C ILE A 177 -18.39 -5.75 -1.29
N GLY A 178 -19.02 -4.59 -1.51
CA GLY A 178 -20.47 -4.47 -1.67
C GLY A 178 -20.99 -5.00 -3.01
N THR A 179 -20.14 -5.17 -4.01
CA THR A 179 -20.47 -5.74 -5.33
C THR A 179 -20.04 -7.20 -5.46
N LEU A 180 -19.40 -7.75 -4.40
CA LEU A 180 -18.82 -9.09 -4.43
C LEU A 180 -19.84 -10.12 -3.93
N GLU A 181 -20.30 -11.01 -4.80
CA GLU A 181 -21.24 -12.07 -4.48
C GLU A 181 -20.60 -13.46 -4.58
N PRO A 182 -20.92 -14.38 -3.66
CA PRO A 182 -20.41 -15.74 -3.77
C PRO A 182 -21.03 -16.44 -5.00
N LEU A 183 -20.17 -16.99 -5.83
CA LEU A 183 -20.61 -17.82 -6.95
C LEU A 183 -20.90 -19.24 -6.42
N ALA A 184 -22.12 -19.70 -6.60
CA ALA A 184 -22.48 -21.06 -6.20
C ALA A 184 -21.54 -22.07 -6.91
N PRO A 185 -21.03 -23.10 -6.20
CA PRO A 185 -20.21 -24.10 -6.84
C PRO A 185 -21.01 -24.73 -7.97
N VAL A 186 -20.46 -24.69 -9.17
CA VAL A 186 -21.05 -25.44 -10.31
C VAL A 186 -21.07 -26.89 -9.88
N ALA A 187 -22.28 -27.43 -9.62
CA ALA A 187 -22.45 -28.82 -9.34
C ALA A 187 -21.87 -29.58 -10.52
N THR A 188 -20.69 -30.15 -10.35
CA THR A 188 -20.11 -31.09 -11.33
C THR A 188 -21.10 -32.23 -11.44
N ALA A 189 -21.87 -32.23 -12.53
CA ALA A 189 -22.70 -33.38 -12.89
C ALA A 189 -21.72 -34.55 -13.02
N GLN A 190 -21.68 -35.40 -12.00
CA GLN A 190 -21.02 -36.67 -12.07
C GLN A 190 -21.80 -37.48 -13.14
N ALA A 191 -21.20 -37.56 -14.33
CA ALA A 191 -21.61 -38.56 -15.30
C ALA A 191 -21.26 -39.93 -14.71
N GLY A 192 -22.29 -40.63 -14.26
CA GLY A 192 -22.24 -42.05 -13.87
C GLY A 192 -22.02 -42.96 -15.08
#